data_01904b32b26d618668295679a2830657
#
_entry.id   01904b32b26d618668295679a2830657
#
_cell.length_a   1.000
_cell.length_b   1.000
_cell.length_c   1.000
_cell.angle_alpha   90.00
_cell.angle_beta   90.00
_cell.angle_gamma   90.00
#
_symmetry.space_group_name_H-M   'P 1'
#
loop_
_entity.id
_entity.type
_entity.pdbx_description
1 polymer ?
#
loop_
_entity_poly.entity_id
_entity_poly.type
_entity_poly.pdbx_seq_one_letter_code
_entity_poly.pdbx_strand_id
1 'polypeptide(L)'
;MATLPYKDTYLANSFLDQTIQICVVTRDIKRAVREYADRMGIGPWWCHDFEVPLLKESKVRGKPTQFSMHLALAWTGAMMWELVQPKEGPMIYKEFLDKHGEGIHHVAFSHQGLTFEECIKTFEARGCACIMEGNWSGIRFRYFDTEVPTHTTFEIFDWPAGRELPEPQYWYPAKK
;
A
#
# COMPACT_ATOMS: atom_id res chain seq x y z
N MET A 1 1.26 -24.26 -13.41
CA MET A 1 2.03 -23.01 -13.22
C MET A 1 3.50 -23.40 -13.12
N ALA A 2 4.38 -22.77 -13.90
CA ALA A 2 5.81 -22.97 -13.72
C ALA A 2 6.20 -22.38 -12.36
N THR A 3 6.67 -23.22 -11.45
CA THR A 3 7.31 -22.77 -10.21
C THR A 3 8.64 -22.14 -10.58
N LEU A 4 8.82 -20.86 -10.24
CA LEU A 4 10.12 -20.23 -10.37
C LEU A 4 11.14 -21.01 -9.51
N PRO A 5 12.38 -21.23 -10.01
CA PRO A 5 13.34 -22.16 -9.39
C PRO A 5 14.04 -21.58 -8.15
N TYR A 6 13.47 -20.54 -7.53
CA TYR A 6 14.06 -19.95 -6.35
C TYR A 6 13.56 -20.66 -5.10
N LYS A 7 14.46 -21.38 -4.46
CA LYS A 7 14.31 -21.81 -3.07
C LYS A 7 14.76 -20.68 -2.16
N ASP A 8 14.17 -20.65 -0.98
CA ASP A 8 14.39 -19.74 0.13
C ASP A 8 15.86 -19.34 0.34
N THR A 9 16.28 -18.29 -0.35
CA THR A 9 17.65 -17.74 -0.21
C THR A 9 17.56 -16.40 0.50
N TYR A 10 17.15 -16.45 1.77
CA TYR A 10 17.17 -15.25 2.60
C TYR A 10 18.58 -14.93 3.06
N LEU A 11 18.92 -13.66 3.09
CA LEU A 11 20.11 -13.20 3.79
C LEU A 11 19.94 -13.44 5.29
N ALA A 12 21.06 -13.63 6.02
CA ALA A 12 21.02 -13.83 7.47
C ALA A 12 20.35 -12.65 8.23
N ASN A 13 20.32 -11.47 7.62
CA ASN A 13 19.67 -10.28 8.15
C ASN A 13 18.30 -9.97 7.49
N SER A 14 17.72 -10.93 6.78
CA SER A 14 16.37 -10.76 6.19
C SER A 14 15.32 -10.58 7.28
N PHE A 15 14.38 -9.69 7.05
CA PHE A 15 13.25 -9.41 7.93
C PHE A 15 11.95 -9.14 7.15
N LEU A 16 12.07 -9.04 5.84
CA LEU A 16 10.96 -8.97 4.90
C LEU A 16 10.87 -10.31 4.17
N ASP A 17 9.66 -10.75 3.89
CA ASP A 17 9.40 -12.02 3.24
C ASP A 17 8.90 -11.78 1.81
N GLN A 18 7.60 -11.75 1.60
CA GLN A 18 7.01 -11.66 0.27
C GLN A 18 6.61 -10.21 -0.04
N THR A 19 6.76 -9.80 -1.30
CA THR A 19 6.05 -8.63 -1.81
C THR A 19 4.59 -9.02 -1.96
N ILE A 20 3.72 -8.33 -1.23
CA ILE A 20 2.28 -8.65 -1.16
C ILE A 20 1.41 -7.60 -1.85
N GLN A 21 1.96 -6.42 -2.12
CA GLN A 21 1.23 -5.33 -2.77
C GLN A 21 2.15 -4.47 -3.64
N ILE A 22 1.58 -3.99 -4.74
CA ILE A 22 2.16 -2.93 -5.58
C ILE A 22 1.15 -1.80 -5.66
N CYS A 23 1.57 -0.59 -5.31
CA CYS A 23 0.73 0.60 -5.40
C CYS A 23 1.14 1.50 -6.56
N VAL A 24 0.16 1.94 -7.31
CA VAL A 24 0.29 2.97 -8.35
C VAL A 24 -0.49 4.21 -7.94
N VAL A 25 0.19 5.35 -7.95
CA VAL A 25 -0.45 6.64 -7.68
C VAL A 25 -0.85 7.28 -9.01
N THR A 26 -2.07 7.79 -9.08
CA THR A 26 -2.67 8.38 -10.29
C THR A 26 -3.41 9.67 -9.97
N ARG A 27 -3.61 10.51 -10.98
CA ARG A 27 -4.45 11.72 -10.91
C ARG A 27 -5.93 11.44 -11.25
N ASP A 28 -6.21 10.26 -11.83
CA ASP A 28 -7.56 9.83 -12.22
C ASP A 28 -7.74 8.33 -11.98
N ILE A 29 -8.21 8.00 -10.79
CA ILE A 29 -8.39 6.60 -10.39
C ILE A 29 -9.46 5.88 -11.23
N LYS A 30 -10.50 6.60 -11.67
CA LYS A 30 -11.54 5.99 -12.49
C LYS A 30 -11.03 5.60 -13.87
N ARG A 31 -10.16 6.41 -14.47
CA ARG A 31 -9.44 6.08 -15.70
C ARG A 31 -8.52 4.89 -15.45
N ALA A 32 -7.68 4.95 -14.41
CA ALA A 32 -6.73 3.89 -14.12
C ALA A 32 -7.43 2.53 -13.89
N VAL A 33 -8.47 2.49 -13.07
CA VAL A 33 -9.26 1.27 -12.83
C VAL A 33 -9.77 0.65 -14.14
N ARG A 34 -10.31 1.49 -15.06
CA ARG A 34 -10.75 1.00 -16.38
C ARG A 34 -9.62 0.44 -17.21
N GLU A 35 -8.49 1.16 -17.30
CA GLU A 35 -7.33 0.71 -18.08
C GLU A 35 -6.79 -0.65 -17.57
N TYR A 36 -6.68 -0.82 -16.26
CA TYR A 36 -6.25 -2.08 -15.66
C TYR A 36 -7.26 -3.21 -15.87
N ALA A 37 -8.56 -2.93 -15.76
CA ALA A 37 -9.59 -3.96 -15.93
C ALA A 37 -9.78 -4.32 -17.41
N ASP A 38 -10.00 -3.33 -18.26
CA ASP A 38 -10.45 -3.55 -19.64
C ASP A 38 -9.30 -3.99 -20.55
N ARG A 39 -8.08 -3.51 -20.32
CA ARG A 39 -6.92 -3.86 -21.14
C ARG A 39 -6.07 -4.97 -20.56
N MET A 40 -5.88 -5.00 -19.22
CA MET A 40 -4.98 -5.96 -18.58
C MET A 40 -5.72 -7.14 -17.94
N GLY A 41 -7.04 -7.08 -17.82
CA GLY A 41 -7.82 -8.12 -17.16
C GLY A 41 -7.59 -8.21 -15.64
N ILE A 42 -7.12 -7.12 -15.01
CA ILE A 42 -6.90 -7.06 -13.57
C ILE A 42 -8.14 -6.49 -12.90
N GLY A 43 -8.79 -7.28 -12.07
CA GLY A 43 -10.01 -6.92 -11.35
C GLY A 43 -10.80 -8.16 -10.91
N PRO A 44 -12.02 -8.02 -10.36
CA PRO A 44 -12.72 -6.75 -10.17
C PRO A 44 -12.08 -5.87 -9.09
N TRP A 45 -12.18 -4.56 -9.26
CA TRP A 45 -11.65 -3.56 -8.35
C TRP A 45 -12.67 -3.22 -7.27
N TRP A 46 -12.27 -3.38 -6.01
CA TRP A 46 -12.94 -2.84 -4.84
C TRP A 46 -12.57 -1.37 -4.71
N CYS A 47 -13.54 -0.45 -4.72
CA CYS A 47 -13.30 1.00 -4.72
C CYS A 47 -13.94 1.66 -3.51
N HIS A 48 -13.18 2.47 -2.78
CA HIS A 48 -13.64 3.17 -1.58
C HIS A 48 -12.84 4.45 -1.31
N ASP A 49 -13.41 5.37 -0.56
CA ASP A 49 -12.70 6.54 -0.06
C ASP A 49 -11.96 6.20 1.24
N PHE A 50 -10.69 6.55 1.26
CA PHE A 50 -9.82 6.37 2.41
C PHE A 50 -9.75 7.68 3.19
N GLU A 51 -10.61 7.81 4.21
CA GLU A 51 -10.78 9.05 4.96
C GLU A 51 -11.39 8.81 6.35
N VAL A 52 -11.53 9.87 7.15
CA VAL A 52 -12.29 9.81 8.41
C VAL A 52 -13.77 9.48 8.13
N PRO A 53 -14.47 8.77 9.02
CA PRO A 53 -14.03 8.31 10.34
C PRO A 53 -13.25 6.98 10.35
N LEU A 54 -13.06 6.34 9.19
CA LEU A 54 -12.35 5.06 9.09
C LEU A 54 -10.84 5.23 9.28
N LEU A 55 -10.27 6.35 8.80
CA LEU A 55 -8.87 6.71 9.03
C LEU A 55 -8.69 7.35 10.41
N LYS A 56 -7.84 6.73 11.23
CA LYS A 56 -7.50 7.17 12.59
C LYS A 56 -6.00 7.17 12.78
N GLU A 57 -5.53 7.90 13.81
CA GLU A 57 -4.14 7.89 14.25
C GLU A 57 -3.14 8.22 13.15
N SER A 58 -3.61 8.95 12.13
CA SER A 58 -2.79 9.25 10.96
C SER A 58 -1.75 10.32 11.24
N LYS A 59 -0.51 10.05 10.81
CA LYS A 59 0.61 11.00 10.90
C LYS A 59 1.41 11.00 9.60
N VAL A 60 1.96 12.16 9.29
CA VAL A 60 2.95 12.35 8.23
C VAL A 60 4.21 12.94 8.86
N ARG A 61 5.35 12.25 8.72
CA ARG A 61 6.62 12.59 9.36
C ARG A 61 6.48 12.89 10.87
N GLY A 62 5.76 11.99 11.57
CA GLY A 62 5.52 12.07 13.01
C GLY A 62 4.51 13.13 13.46
N LYS A 63 3.99 13.96 12.56
CA LYS A 63 2.98 15.00 12.89
C LYS A 63 1.58 14.46 12.66
N PRO A 64 0.66 14.53 13.65
CA PRO A 64 -0.75 14.21 13.45
C PRO A 64 -1.30 14.98 12.25
N THR A 65 -1.86 14.25 11.29
CA THR A 65 -2.25 14.82 10.00
C THR A 65 -3.48 14.10 9.48
N GLN A 66 -4.52 14.84 9.12
CA GLN A 66 -5.66 14.29 8.41
C GLN A 66 -5.42 14.36 6.92
N PHE A 67 -5.73 13.29 6.22
CA PHE A 67 -5.67 13.22 4.76
C PHE A 67 -6.76 12.29 4.24
N SER A 68 -7.06 12.43 2.96
CA SER A 68 -8.01 11.55 2.28
C SER A 68 -7.56 11.24 0.85
N MET A 69 -7.98 10.08 0.36
CA MET A 69 -7.69 9.63 -0.99
C MET A 69 -8.80 8.71 -1.51
N HIS A 70 -8.89 8.58 -2.82
CA HIS A 70 -9.61 7.47 -3.43
C HIS A 70 -8.68 6.26 -3.48
N LEU A 71 -9.22 5.10 -3.13
CA LEU A 71 -8.52 3.83 -3.07
C LEU A 71 -9.24 2.80 -3.95
N ALA A 72 -8.48 2.04 -4.72
CA ALA A 72 -9.00 0.87 -5.41
C ALA A 72 -8.05 -0.32 -5.24
N LEU A 73 -8.60 -1.50 -4.93
CA LEU A 73 -7.87 -2.73 -4.69
C LEU A 73 -8.35 -3.83 -5.63
N ALA A 74 -7.40 -4.59 -6.18
CA ALA A 74 -7.66 -5.81 -6.94
C ALA A 74 -6.54 -6.83 -6.70
N TRP A 75 -6.78 -8.09 -7.07
CA TRP A 75 -5.82 -9.17 -6.83
C TRP A 75 -5.49 -9.93 -8.12
N THR A 76 -4.21 -10.26 -8.27
CA THR A 76 -3.72 -11.24 -9.24
C THR A 76 -3.01 -12.36 -8.48
N GLY A 77 -3.72 -13.48 -8.24
CA GLY A 77 -3.25 -14.51 -7.32
C GLY A 77 -3.13 -13.96 -5.89
N ALA A 78 -1.95 -14.08 -5.29
CA ALA A 78 -1.67 -13.58 -3.95
C ALA A 78 -1.19 -12.11 -3.92
N MET A 79 -0.94 -11.51 -5.09
CA MET A 79 -0.46 -10.13 -5.20
C MET A 79 -1.64 -9.16 -5.22
N MET A 80 -1.65 -8.18 -4.35
CA MET A 80 -2.62 -7.08 -4.33
C MET A 80 -2.11 -5.93 -5.20
N TRP A 81 -2.97 -5.42 -6.07
CA TRP A 81 -2.79 -4.17 -6.77
C TRP A 81 -3.57 -3.09 -6.05
N GLU A 82 -2.91 -1.98 -5.81
CA GLU A 82 -3.52 -0.80 -5.23
C GLU A 82 -3.41 0.38 -6.19
N LEU A 83 -4.50 1.09 -6.38
CA LEU A 83 -4.51 2.38 -7.05
C LEU A 83 -4.90 3.46 -6.05
N VAL A 84 -4.14 4.54 -6.01
CA VAL A 84 -4.38 5.68 -5.11
C VAL A 84 -4.48 6.96 -5.90
N GLN A 85 -5.54 7.72 -5.65
CA GLN A 85 -5.65 9.11 -6.07
C GLN A 85 -5.76 10.00 -4.82
N PRO A 86 -4.75 10.84 -4.54
CA PRO A 86 -4.80 11.80 -3.44
C PRO A 86 -5.99 12.77 -3.57
N LYS A 87 -6.65 13.07 -2.44
CA LYS A 87 -7.71 14.09 -2.34
C LYS A 87 -7.20 15.29 -1.53
N GLU A 88 -7.35 15.22 -0.22
CA GLU A 88 -7.09 16.33 0.69
C GLU A 88 -5.99 16.00 1.68
N GLY A 89 -5.36 17.05 2.19
CA GLY A 89 -4.32 16.99 3.20
C GLY A 89 -2.93 16.66 2.66
N PRO A 90 -1.89 16.89 3.47
CA PRO A 90 -0.52 16.52 3.13
C PRO A 90 -0.34 15.00 3.26
N MET A 91 0.30 14.41 2.24
CA MET A 91 0.60 12.96 2.19
C MET A 91 1.71 12.66 1.20
N ILE A 92 2.42 11.56 1.40
CA ILE A 92 3.54 11.15 0.56
C ILE A 92 3.14 10.89 -0.90
N TYR A 93 1.91 10.47 -1.18
CA TYR A 93 1.41 10.24 -2.55
C TYR A 93 1.30 11.54 -3.37
N LYS A 94 0.92 12.64 -2.72
CA LYS A 94 0.85 13.94 -3.36
C LYS A 94 2.26 14.46 -3.68
N GLU A 95 3.18 14.31 -2.72
CA GLU A 95 4.59 14.64 -2.92
C GLU A 95 5.18 13.86 -4.10
N PHE A 96 4.86 12.55 -4.20
CA PHE A 96 5.29 11.71 -5.31
C PHE A 96 4.73 12.18 -6.65
N LEU A 97 3.42 12.44 -6.73
CA LEU A 97 2.78 12.95 -7.96
C LEU A 97 3.40 14.27 -8.44
N ASP A 98 3.74 15.16 -7.50
CA ASP A 98 4.33 16.46 -7.82
C ASP A 98 5.78 16.32 -8.31
N LYS A 99 6.53 15.35 -7.77
CA LYS A 99 7.94 15.11 -8.10
C LYS A 99 8.14 14.21 -9.32
N HIS A 100 7.34 13.16 -9.45
CA HIS A 100 7.56 12.06 -10.41
C HIS A 100 6.42 11.89 -11.43
N GLY A 101 5.25 12.46 -11.18
CA GLY A 101 4.05 12.15 -11.95
C GLY A 101 3.38 10.84 -11.54
N GLU A 102 2.53 10.30 -12.41
CA GLU A 102 1.84 9.03 -12.16
C GLU A 102 2.80 7.83 -12.30
N GLY A 103 2.68 6.85 -11.42
CA GLY A 103 3.53 5.66 -11.48
C GLY A 103 3.51 4.81 -10.22
N ILE A 104 4.36 3.78 -10.19
CA ILE A 104 4.54 2.92 -9.02
C ILE A 104 5.19 3.75 -7.90
N HIS A 105 4.48 3.86 -6.78
CA HIS A 105 4.92 4.61 -5.61
C HIS A 105 5.61 3.73 -4.57
N HIS A 106 4.95 2.63 -4.21
CA HIS A 106 5.47 1.74 -3.17
C HIS A 106 5.20 0.28 -3.44
N VAL A 107 5.92 -0.55 -2.70
CA VAL A 107 5.66 -1.97 -2.55
C VAL A 107 5.46 -2.28 -1.07
N ALA A 108 4.48 -3.14 -0.76
CA ALA A 108 4.30 -3.63 0.59
C ALA A 108 4.82 -5.05 0.74
N PHE A 109 5.36 -5.32 1.92
CA PHE A 109 5.96 -6.60 2.27
C PHE A 109 5.27 -7.25 3.45
N SER A 110 5.20 -8.57 3.44
CA SER A 110 5.03 -9.34 4.66
C SER A 110 6.36 -9.38 5.44
N HIS A 111 6.27 -9.60 6.75
CA HIS A 111 7.42 -9.59 7.64
C HIS A 111 7.67 -10.99 8.19
N GLN A 112 8.85 -11.52 7.89
CA GLN A 112 9.26 -12.89 8.16
C GLN A 112 9.31 -13.20 9.65
N GLY A 113 8.24 -13.82 10.22
CA GLY A 113 8.22 -14.27 11.60
C GLY A 113 8.30 -13.17 12.67
N LEU A 114 8.33 -11.90 12.27
CA LEU A 114 8.34 -10.75 13.17
C LEU A 114 6.90 -10.27 13.43
N THR A 115 6.70 -9.66 14.57
CA THR A 115 5.52 -8.83 14.79
C THR A 115 5.60 -7.52 14.00
N PHE A 116 4.48 -6.85 13.79
CA PHE A 116 4.44 -5.55 13.14
C PHE A 116 5.35 -4.53 13.84
N GLU A 117 5.36 -4.50 15.17
CA GLU A 117 6.20 -3.64 15.99
C GLU A 117 7.69 -3.95 15.88
N GLU A 118 8.06 -5.22 15.82
CA GLU A 118 9.46 -5.64 15.62
C GLU A 118 9.95 -5.27 14.23
N CYS A 119 9.09 -5.39 13.22
CA CYS A 119 9.42 -4.97 11.87
C CYS A 119 9.65 -3.47 11.78
N ILE A 120 8.81 -2.64 12.42
CA ILE A 120 9.00 -1.18 12.53
C ILE A 120 10.36 -0.86 13.14
N LYS A 121 10.67 -1.45 14.31
CA LYS A 121 11.96 -1.24 14.98
C LYS A 121 13.15 -1.65 14.10
N THR A 122 12.98 -2.69 13.29
CA THR A 122 14.03 -3.15 12.37
C THR A 122 14.30 -2.13 11.25
N PHE A 123 13.25 -1.52 10.69
CA PHE A 123 13.40 -0.43 9.73
C PHE A 123 14.12 0.78 10.36
N GLU A 124 13.67 1.20 11.53
CA GLU A 124 14.25 2.34 12.26
C GLU A 124 15.72 2.11 12.61
N ALA A 125 16.05 0.91 13.10
CA ALA A 125 17.45 0.53 13.42
C ALA A 125 18.36 0.52 12.17
N ARG A 126 17.79 0.41 10.97
CA ARG A 126 18.51 0.51 9.68
C ARG A 126 18.50 1.92 9.08
N GLY A 127 18.03 2.92 9.83
CA GLY A 127 18.00 4.31 9.42
C GLY A 127 16.82 4.67 8.50
N CYS A 128 15.83 3.77 8.35
CA CYS A 128 14.63 4.01 7.54
C CYS A 128 13.52 4.56 8.46
N ALA A 129 13.39 5.87 8.55
CA ALA A 129 12.37 6.51 9.38
C ALA A 129 10.95 6.27 8.83
N CYS A 130 9.95 6.20 9.74
CA CYS A 130 8.56 6.19 9.33
C CYS A 130 8.16 7.58 8.79
N ILE A 131 7.65 7.63 7.55
CA ILE A 131 7.26 8.88 6.87
C ILE A 131 5.75 9.08 6.78
N MET A 132 4.95 8.01 6.83
CA MET A 132 3.51 8.08 6.94
C MET A 132 2.97 6.85 7.64
N GLU A 133 1.96 7.05 8.48
CA GLU A 133 1.35 5.98 9.26
C GLU A 133 -0.12 6.25 9.54
N GLY A 134 -0.83 5.20 9.92
CA GLY A 134 -2.20 5.31 10.38
C GLY A 134 -2.86 3.96 10.63
N ASN A 135 -4.14 4.05 10.95
CA ASN A 135 -5.04 2.91 11.12
C ASN A 135 -6.31 3.20 10.32
N TRP A 136 -6.53 2.44 9.26
CA TRP A 136 -7.74 2.56 8.47
C TRP A 136 -8.61 1.32 8.64
N SER A 137 -9.80 1.54 9.18
CA SER A 137 -10.75 0.44 9.43
C SER A 137 -10.16 -0.75 10.21
N GLY A 138 -9.20 -0.49 11.11
CA GLY A 138 -8.53 -1.53 11.91
C GLY A 138 -7.30 -2.16 11.25
N ILE A 139 -6.95 -1.74 10.03
CA ILE A 139 -5.72 -2.14 9.36
C ILE A 139 -4.68 -1.05 9.62
N ARG A 140 -3.59 -1.40 10.30
CA ARG A 140 -2.49 -0.48 10.59
C ARG A 140 -1.49 -0.52 9.45
N PHE A 141 -0.96 0.64 9.05
CA PHE A 141 0.02 0.75 7.99
C PHE A 141 1.17 1.68 8.36
N ARG A 142 2.35 1.43 7.78
CA ARG A 142 3.58 2.22 7.94
C ARG A 142 4.34 2.28 6.63
N TYR A 143 4.74 3.49 6.24
CA TYR A 143 5.64 3.76 5.11
C TYR A 143 6.98 4.24 5.64
N PHE A 144 8.05 3.75 5.02
CA PHE A 144 9.41 4.06 5.43
C PHE A 144 10.17 4.85 4.37
N ASP A 145 11.09 5.71 4.84
CA ASP A 145 11.97 6.51 3.98
C ASP A 145 13.04 5.63 3.34
N THR A 146 12.65 4.93 2.29
CA THR A 146 13.51 4.00 1.52
C THR A 146 13.69 4.44 0.08
N GLU A 147 13.03 5.53 -0.37
CA GLU A 147 13.07 5.98 -1.77
C GLU A 147 14.50 6.27 -2.23
N VAL A 148 15.30 6.95 -1.42
CA VAL A 148 16.67 7.33 -1.80
C VAL A 148 17.56 6.10 -2.04
N PRO A 149 17.65 5.12 -1.11
CA PRO A 149 18.54 3.97 -1.28
C PRO A 149 18.00 2.89 -2.23
N THR A 150 16.67 2.79 -2.41
CA THR A 150 16.06 1.67 -3.16
C THR A 150 15.22 2.09 -4.36
N HIS A 151 15.08 3.39 -4.60
CA HIS A 151 14.22 4.00 -5.63
C HIS A 151 12.73 3.62 -5.50
N THR A 152 12.33 3.19 -4.31
CA THR A 152 10.95 2.76 -4.01
C THR A 152 10.66 2.97 -2.54
N THR A 153 9.47 3.45 -2.22
CA THR A 153 8.98 3.49 -0.84
C THR A 153 8.56 2.09 -0.40
N PHE A 154 8.95 1.68 0.80
CA PHE A 154 8.53 0.40 1.38
C PHE A 154 7.42 0.62 2.38
N GLU A 155 6.45 -0.31 2.34
CA GLU A 155 5.33 -0.37 3.27
C GLU A 155 5.30 -1.72 3.99
N ILE A 156 4.82 -1.68 5.21
CA ILE A 156 4.26 -2.85 5.90
C ILE A 156 2.88 -2.50 6.43
N PHE A 157 2.00 -3.47 6.49
CA PHE A 157 0.71 -3.31 7.16
C PHE A 157 0.36 -4.53 8.00
N ASP A 158 -0.38 -4.28 9.07
CA ASP A 158 -0.96 -5.29 9.94
C ASP A 158 -2.45 -5.41 9.63
N TRP A 159 -2.79 -6.50 8.93
CA TRP A 159 -4.16 -6.84 8.60
C TRP A 159 -4.61 -7.97 9.53
N PRO A 160 -5.40 -7.68 10.56
CA PRO A 160 -5.80 -8.69 11.52
C PRO A 160 -6.58 -9.83 10.86
N ALA A 161 -6.30 -11.06 11.30
CA ALA A 161 -6.98 -12.25 10.78
C ALA A 161 -8.51 -12.11 10.93
N GLY A 162 -9.23 -12.42 9.86
CA GLY A 162 -10.69 -12.28 9.82
C GLY A 162 -11.21 -10.84 9.69
N ARG A 163 -10.32 -9.85 9.56
CA ARG A 163 -10.75 -8.48 9.28
C ARG A 163 -11.13 -8.35 7.80
N GLU A 164 -12.37 -8.01 7.56
CA GLU A 164 -12.89 -7.71 6.22
C GLU A 164 -12.72 -6.22 5.91
N LEU A 165 -12.58 -5.91 4.62
CA LEU A 165 -12.67 -4.54 4.12
C LEU A 165 -14.09 -4.02 4.34
N PRO A 166 -14.26 -2.71 4.54
CA PRO A 166 -15.59 -2.10 4.48
C PRO A 166 -16.30 -2.42 3.17
N GLU A 167 -17.63 -2.35 3.17
CA GLU A 167 -18.37 -2.46 1.91
C GLU A 167 -17.85 -1.42 0.92
N PRO A 168 -17.54 -1.82 -0.34
CA PRO A 168 -17.05 -0.87 -1.33
C PRO A 168 -18.15 0.13 -1.71
N GLN A 169 -17.75 1.35 -2.04
CA GLN A 169 -18.68 2.31 -2.63
C GLN A 169 -19.15 1.83 -4.01
N TYR A 170 -18.24 1.15 -4.74
CA TYR A 170 -18.59 0.48 -5.99
C TYR A 170 -17.52 -0.58 -6.36
N TRP A 171 -17.92 -1.51 -7.21
CA TRP A 171 -17.03 -2.45 -7.88
C TRP A 171 -16.85 -2.07 -9.35
N TYR A 172 -15.64 -2.25 -9.89
CA TYR A 172 -15.42 -2.14 -11.33
C TYR A 172 -14.63 -3.36 -11.89
N PRO A 173 -15.13 -4.06 -12.92
CA PRO A 173 -16.52 -4.00 -13.38
C PRO A 173 -17.49 -4.35 -12.24
N ALA A 174 -18.74 -3.91 -12.36
CA ALA A 174 -19.77 -4.27 -11.38
C ALA A 174 -19.80 -5.81 -11.19
N LYS A 175 -19.78 -6.25 -9.93
CA LYS A 175 -19.99 -7.69 -9.64
C LYS A 175 -21.38 -8.09 -10.13
N LYS A 176 -21.44 -9.20 -10.89
CA LYS A 176 -22.69 -9.81 -11.32
C LYS A 176 -23.38 -10.51 -10.17
#